data_52f9a56d7e39503915c763d7424463cf
#
_entry.id   52f9a56d7e39503915c763d7424463cf
#
_cell.length_a   1.000
_cell.length_b   1.000
_cell.length_c   1.000
_cell.angle_alpha   90.00
_cell.angle_beta   90.00
_cell.angle_gamma   90.00
#
_symmetry.space_group_name_H-M   'P 1'
#
loop_
_entity.id
_entity.type
_entity.pdbx_description
1 polymer ?
#
loop_
_entity_poly.entity_id
_entity_poly.type
_entity_poly.pdbx_seq_one_letter_code
_entity_poly.pdbx_strand_id
1 'polypeptide(L)'
;MTEATTAKANADLLRRAYDAFSRGDMDGAFAALAKDILWHVPGRGPLSRDYRGHAEVQGFFQHFMELSSGTFRLQVDRILAEGDVVVVLCTESAQRASRSWSSPQVHVWTVLDGYAVSFRQYQGDQQTEDEFWSEPA
;
A
#
# COMPACT_ATOMS: atom_id res chain seq x y z
N MET A 1 27.56 -6.29 3.13
CA MET A 1 26.67 -6.01 1.98
C MET A 1 26.80 -4.52 1.64
N THR A 2 26.91 -4.21 0.36
CA THR A 2 26.97 -2.80 -0.07
C THR A 2 25.59 -2.17 0.00
N GLU A 3 25.54 -0.83 0.04
CA GLU A 3 24.28 -0.11 0.01
C GLU A 3 23.47 -0.44 -1.25
N ALA A 4 24.13 -0.52 -2.41
CA ALA A 4 23.44 -0.87 -3.66
C ALA A 4 22.82 -2.28 -3.60
N THR A 5 23.52 -3.24 -2.98
CA THR A 5 22.98 -4.60 -2.81
C THR A 5 21.80 -4.60 -1.85
N THR A 6 21.89 -3.81 -0.76
CA THR A 6 20.80 -3.67 0.21
C THR A 6 19.58 -3.05 -0.47
N ALA A 7 19.77 -1.98 -1.24
CA ALA A 7 18.69 -1.33 -1.97
C ALA A 7 17.99 -2.32 -2.91
N LYS A 8 18.77 -3.10 -3.67
CA LYS A 8 18.20 -4.10 -4.57
C LYS A 8 17.41 -5.17 -3.83
N ALA A 9 17.95 -5.67 -2.72
CA ALA A 9 17.26 -6.68 -1.91
C ALA A 9 15.94 -6.14 -1.35
N ASN A 10 15.93 -4.89 -0.91
CA ASN A 10 14.74 -4.23 -0.39
C ASN A 10 13.70 -4.00 -1.49
N ALA A 11 14.12 -3.57 -2.69
CA ALA A 11 13.23 -3.44 -3.82
C ALA A 11 12.61 -4.79 -4.21
N ASP A 12 13.43 -5.85 -4.23
CA ASP A 12 12.93 -7.20 -4.56
C ASP A 12 11.93 -7.71 -3.52
N LEU A 13 12.16 -7.40 -2.24
CA LEU A 13 11.22 -7.75 -1.17
C LEU A 13 9.84 -7.13 -1.45
N LEU A 14 9.80 -5.85 -1.74
CA LEU A 14 8.53 -5.16 -2.02
C LEU A 14 7.91 -5.65 -3.33
N ARG A 15 8.72 -5.91 -4.36
CA ARG A 15 8.20 -6.45 -5.62
C ARG A 15 7.44 -7.75 -5.37
N ARG A 16 8.01 -8.65 -4.59
CA ARG A 16 7.34 -9.92 -4.24
C ARG A 16 6.07 -9.68 -3.42
N ALA A 17 6.07 -8.71 -2.51
CA ALA A 17 4.89 -8.40 -1.70
C ALA A 17 3.74 -7.87 -2.56
N TYR A 18 4.02 -6.95 -3.48
CA TYR A 18 2.99 -6.44 -4.40
C TYR A 18 2.48 -7.54 -5.33
N ASP A 19 3.36 -8.41 -5.83
CA ASP A 19 2.94 -9.55 -6.65
C ASP A 19 2.01 -10.47 -5.87
N ALA A 20 2.34 -10.78 -4.62
CA ALA A 20 1.50 -11.60 -3.76
C ALA A 20 0.12 -10.97 -3.57
N PHE A 21 0.08 -9.67 -3.28
CA PHE A 21 -1.18 -8.93 -3.15
C PHE A 21 -2.02 -9.05 -4.43
N SER A 22 -1.40 -8.88 -5.59
CA SER A 22 -2.11 -8.94 -6.88
C SER A 22 -2.70 -10.32 -7.15
N ARG A 23 -2.09 -11.38 -6.63
CA ARG A 23 -2.60 -12.75 -6.77
C ARG A 23 -3.61 -13.13 -5.69
N GLY A 24 -3.89 -12.24 -4.75
CA GLY A 24 -4.74 -12.55 -3.60
C GLY A 24 -4.04 -13.38 -2.53
N ASP A 25 -2.70 -13.48 -2.59
CA ASP A 25 -1.89 -14.20 -1.59
C ASP A 25 -1.57 -13.23 -0.46
N MET A 26 -2.49 -13.10 0.49
CA MET A 26 -2.33 -12.16 1.60
C MET A 26 -1.23 -12.60 2.56
N ASP A 27 -1.06 -13.89 2.78
CA ASP A 27 0.03 -14.40 3.62
C ASP A 27 1.38 -14.00 3.04
N GLY A 28 1.56 -14.16 1.72
CA GLY A 28 2.77 -13.76 1.03
C GLY A 28 3.02 -12.25 1.10
N ALA A 29 1.97 -11.45 0.95
CA ALA A 29 2.09 -9.99 1.07
C ALA A 29 2.50 -9.59 2.49
N PHE A 30 1.88 -10.16 3.52
CA PHE A 30 2.14 -9.81 4.91
C PHE A 30 3.48 -10.36 5.42
N ALA A 31 4.02 -11.40 4.78
CA ALA A 31 5.33 -11.95 5.16
C ALA A 31 6.45 -10.90 5.06
N ALA A 32 6.29 -9.89 4.21
CA ALA A 32 7.27 -8.82 4.06
C ALA A 32 7.17 -7.75 5.15
N LEU A 33 6.08 -7.74 5.92
CA LEU A 33 5.79 -6.69 6.89
C LEU A 33 6.30 -7.06 8.28
N ALA A 34 6.98 -6.11 8.93
CA ALA A 34 7.36 -6.29 10.34
C ALA A 34 6.10 -6.43 11.20
N LYS A 35 6.22 -7.16 12.31
CA LYS A 35 5.07 -7.42 13.19
C LYS A 35 4.44 -6.14 13.74
N ASP A 36 5.25 -5.11 13.93
CA ASP A 36 4.83 -3.84 14.51
C ASP A 36 4.88 -2.70 13.48
N ILE A 37 4.72 -3.02 12.20
CA ILE A 37 4.77 -2.03 11.14
C ILE A 37 3.85 -0.85 11.43
N LEU A 38 4.32 0.36 11.09
CA LEU A 38 3.51 1.58 11.13
C LEU A 38 3.05 1.90 9.70
N TRP A 39 1.76 1.95 9.52
CA TRP A 39 1.13 2.11 8.21
C TRP A 39 0.30 3.38 8.22
N HIS A 40 0.75 4.41 7.50
CA HIS A 40 0.07 5.71 7.49
C HIS A 40 -0.71 5.90 6.19
N VAL A 41 -2.02 6.10 6.32
CA VAL A 41 -2.92 6.45 5.21
C VAL A 41 -3.37 7.89 5.42
N PRO A 42 -3.00 8.81 4.50
CA PRO A 42 -3.29 10.23 4.67
C PRO A 42 -4.75 10.55 4.38
N GLY A 43 -5.11 11.80 4.63
CA GLY A 43 -6.41 12.35 4.24
C GLY A 43 -7.40 12.40 5.37
N ARG A 44 -8.68 12.54 5.00
CA ARG A 44 -9.80 12.68 5.92
C ARG A 44 -10.95 11.72 5.63
N GLY A 45 -10.68 10.70 4.82
CA GLY A 45 -11.67 9.69 4.47
C GLY A 45 -11.79 8.60 5.54
N PRO A 46 -12.70 7.65 5.34
CA PRO A 46 -12.94 6.58 6.33
C PRO A 46 -11.76 5.64 6.51
N LEU A 47 -10.83 5.61 5.56
CA LEU A 47 -9.64 4.77 5.62
C LEU A 47 -8.43 5.52 6.18
N SER A 48 -8.52 6.83 6.37
CA SER A 48 -7.40 7.70 6.72
C SER A 48 -7.08 7.61 8.21
N ARG A 49 -5.92 7.04 8.54
CA ARG A 49 -5.40 6.96 9.92
C ARG A 49 -4.06 6.25 9.89
N ASP A 50 -3.45 6.14 11.06
CA ASP A 50 -2.31 5.26 11.28
C ASP A 50 -2.80 3.90 11.72
N TYR A 51 -2.25 2.85 11.12
CA TYR A 51 -2.50 1.46 11.47
C TYR A 51 -1.19 0.87 11.99
N ARG A 52 -1.24 0.12 13.07
CA ARG A 52 -0.03 -0.48 13.64
C ARG A 52 -0.20 -1.98 13.76
N GLY A 53 0.78 -2.69 13.19
CA GLY A 53 0.85 -4.15 13.26
C GLY A 53 -0.03 -4.85 12.25
N HIS A 54 0.16 -6.16 12.11
CA HIS A 54 -0.51 -6.96 11.10
C HIS A 54 -2.04 -6.94 11.23
N ALA A 55 -2.56 -7.03 12.45
CA ALA A 55 -4.01 -7.10 12.64
C ALA A 55 -4.70 -5.83 12.17
N GLU A 56 -4.15 -4.66 12.50
CA GLU A 56 -4.74 -3.39 12.08
C GLU A 56 -4.61 -3.18 10.57
N VAL A 57 -3.46 -3.52 9.99
CA VAL A 57 -3.26 -3.40 8.54
C VAL A 57 -4.19 -4.36 7.80
N GLN A 58 -4.39 -5.57 8.33
CA GLN A 58 -5.34 -6.52 7.75
C GLN A 58 -6.77 -5.96 7.80
N GLY A 59 -7.15 -5.32 8.90
CA GLY A 59 -8.45 -4.65 9.01
C GLY A 59 -8.63 -3.55 7.98
N PHE A 60 -7.57 -2.78 7.70
CA PHE A 60 -7.58 -1.78 6.65
C PHE A 60 -7.85 -2.42 5.28
N PHE A 61 -7.14 -3.52 4.95
CA PHE A 61 -7.34 -4.21 3.68
C PHE A 61 -8.76 -4.75 3.55
N GLN A 62 -9.29 -5.35 4.61
CA GLN A 62 -10.68 -5.84 4.61
C GLN A 62 -11.67 -4.70 4.36
N HIS A 63 -11.44 -3.55 4.99
CA HIS A 63 -12.34 -2.40 4.89
C HIS A 63 -12.39 -1.86 3.47
N PHE A 64 -11.23 -1.61 2.83
CA PHE A 64 -11.28 -1.06 1.48
C PHE A 64 -11.79 -2.08 0.45
N MET A 65 -11.56 -3.36 0.66
CA MET A 65 -12.12 -4.40 -0.21
C MET A 65 -13.64 -4.47 -0.07
N GLU A 66 -14.17 -4.33 1.14
CA GLU A 66 -15.62 -4.27 1.36
C GLU A 66 -16.23 -3.03 0.71
N LEU A 67 -15.62 -1.87 0.92
CA LEU A 67 -16.14 -0.60 0.36
C LEU A 67 -16.15 -0.62 -1.16
N SER A 68 -15.21 -1.31 -1.79
CA SER A 68 -15.11 -1.41 -3.25
C SER A 68 -15.78 -2.65 -3.82
N SER A 69 -16.39 -3.49 -2.98
CA SER A 69 -16.97 -4.78 -3.40
C SER A 69 -15.97 -5.65 -4.17
N GLY A 70 -14.72 -5.62 -3.73
CA GLY A 70 -13.66 -6.42 -4.33
C GLY A 70 -13.12 -5.89 -5.65
N THR A 71 -13.50 -4.68 -6.06
CA THR A 71 -13.05 -4.12 -7.34
C THR A 71 -11.70 -3.42 -7.27
N PHE A 72 -11.15 -3.23 -6.06
CA PHE A 72 -9.87 -2.56 -5.89
C PHE A 72 -8.78 -3.27 -6.69
N ARG A 73 -7.98 -2.47 -7.42
CA ARG A 73 -6.83 -2.96 -8.18
C ARG A 73 -5.67 -2.01 -7.97
N LEU A 74 -4.48 -2.57 -7.96
CA LEU A 74 -3.24 -1.81 -7.81
C LEU A 74 -2.27 -2.30 -8.90
N GLN A 75 -1.78 -1.35 -9.69
CA GLN A 75 -0.78 -1.62 -10.71
C GLN A 75 0.52 -0.94 -10.30
N VAL A 76 1.59 -1.73 -10.18
CA VAL A 76 2.92 -1.19 -9.91
C VAL A 76 3.51 -0.70 -11.23
N ASP A 77 3.86 0.57 -11.28
CA ASP A 77 4.45 1.18 -12.47
C ASP A 77 5.98 1.18 -12.39
N ARG A 78 6.54 1.48 -11.19
CA ARG A 78 7.99 1.54 -11.00
C ARG A 78 8.33 1.38 -9.52
N ILE A 79 9.45 0.69 -9.25
CA ILE A 79 10.00 0.57 -7.90
C ILE A 79 11.41 1.13 -7.90
N LEU A 80 11.68 2.06 -6.99
CA LEU A 80 12.97 2.72 -6.83
C LEU A 80 13.45 2.50 -5.39
N ALA A 81 14.72 2.26 -5.20
CA ALA A 81 15.25 2.02 -3.87
C ALA A 81 16.61 2.70 -3.69
N GLU A 82 16.80 3.24 -2.48
CA GLU A 82 18.09 3.78 -2.04
C GLU A 82 18.22 3.46 -0.55
N GLY A 83 19.26 2.70 -0.20
CA GLY A 83 19.46 2.28 1.19
C GLY A 83 18.24 1.56 1.74
N ASP A 84 17.72 2.07 2.86
CA ASP A 84 16.56 1.51 3.57
C ASP A 84 15.22 1.91 2.95
N VAL A 85 15.21 2.85 2.02
CA VAL A 85 13.98 3.45 1.49
C VAL A 85 13.63 2.84 0.15
N VAL A 86 12.37 2.41 0.01
CA VAL A 86 11.82 1.94 -1.26
C VAL A 86 10.62 2.79 -1.61
N VAL A 87 10.61 3.33 -2.82
CA VAL A 87 9.51 4.15 -3.34
C VAL A 87 8.84 3.38 -4.46
N VAL A 88 7.52 3.20 -4.35
CA VAL A 88 6.73 2.50 -5.36
C VAL A 88 5.79 3.50 -6.00
N LEU A 89 5.96 3.69 -7.30
CA LEU A 89 5.03 4.47 -8.11
C LEU A 89 3.99 3.50 -8.65
N CYS A 90 2.73 3.75 -8.35
CA CYS A 90 1.67 2.82 -8.73
C CYS A 90 0.39 3.56 -9.07
N THR A 91 -0.56 2.83 -9.62
CA THR A 91 -1.88 3.34 -9.93
C THR A 91 -2.89 2.47 -9.21
N GLU A 92 -3.75 3.08 -8.42
CA GLU A 92 -4.84 2.38 -7.73
C GLU A 92 -6.16 2.72 -8.40
N SER A 93 -7.07 1.76 -8.43
CA SER A 93 -8.41 1.96 -8.98
C SER A 93 -9.43 1.14 -8.22
N ALA A 94 -10.66 1.61 -8.22
CA ALA A 94 -11.77 0.91 -7.58
C ALA A 94 -13.10 1.45 -8.12
N GLN A 95 -14.17 0.71 -7.82
CA GLN A 95 -15.53 1.12 -8.16
C GLN A 95 -16.41 1.04 -6.92
N ARG A 96 -17.32 1.99 -6.79
CA ARG A 96 -18.32 2.00 -5.73
C ARG A 96 -19.64 2.44 -6.33
N ALA A 97 -20.64 1.53 -6.34
CA ALA A 97 -21.91 1.77 -7.00
C ALA A 97 -21.69 2.15 -8.47
N SER A 98 -22.13 3.34 -8.89
CA SER A 98 -21.98 3.82 -10.27
C SER A 98 -20.72 4.66 -10.49
N ARG A 99 -19.87 4.78 -9.48
CA ARG A 99 -18.67 5.64 -9.55
C ARG A 99 -17.41 4.82 -9.71
N SER A 100 -16.50 5.33 -10.53
CA SER A 100 -15.16 4.77 -10.72
C SER A 100 -14.12 5.77 -10.25
N TRP A 101 -13.03 5.24 -9.73
CA TRP A 101 -11.91 6.05 -9.26
C TRP A 101 -10.62 5.42 -9.73
N SER A 102 -9.68 6.24 -10.17
CA SER A 102 -8.33 5.82 -10.52
C SER A 102 -7.38 6.95 -10.16
N SER A 103 -6.28 6.63 -9.52
CA SER A 103 -5.36 7.65 -9.04
C SER A 103 -3.92 7.14 -9.07
N PRO A 104 -2.98 7.99 -9.53
CA PRO A 104 -1.57 7.72 -9.32
C PRO A 104 -1.25 7.87 -7.83
N GLN A 105 -0.42 6.97 -7.33
CA GLN A 105 -0.07 6.88 -5.92
C GLN A 105 1.43 6.79 -5.78
N VAL A 106 1.95 7.29 -4.67
CA VAL A 106 3.32 7.07 -4.28
C VAL A 106 3.32 6.40 -2.91
N HIS A 107 3.93 5.22 -2.84
CA HIS A 107 4.11 4.51 -1.58
C HIS A 107 5.57 4.60 -1.16
N VAL A 108 5.82 5.05 0.06
CA VAL A 108 7.18 5.14 0.60
C VAL A 108 7.31 4.15 1.75
N TRP A 109 8.25 3.23 1.59
CA TRP A 109 8.51 2.17 2.55
C TRP A 109 9.87 2.36 3.19
N THR A 110 9.99 2.03 4.46
CA THR A 110 11.30 1.85 5.12
C THR A 110 11.46 0.36 5.41
N VAL A 111 12.58 -0.21 5.00
CA VAL A 111 12.87 -1.63 5.15
C VAL A 111 14.12 -1.78 6.00
N LEU A 112 14.02 -2.51 7.12
CA LEU A 112 15.16 -2.78 8.01
C LEU A 112 15.19 -4.29 8.28
N ASP A 113 16.38 -4.87 8.18
CA ASP A 113 16.63 -6.28 8.49
C ASP A 113 15.68 -7.23 7.75
N GLY A 114 15.35 -6.91 6.49
CA GLY A 114 14.53 -7.77 5.65
C GLY A 114 13.02 -7.66 5.87
N TYR A 115 12.56 -6.65 6.63
CA TYR A 115 11.12 -6.42 6.87
C TYR A 115 10.78 -4.96 6.66
N ALA A 116 9.61 -4.71 6.08
CA ALA A 116 9.06 -3.36 5.97
C ALA A 116 8.56 -2.91 7.35
N VAL A 117 9.17 -1.85 7.89
CA VAL A 117 8.85 -1.35 9.22
C VAL A 117 7.92 -0.15 9.17
N SER A 118 7.84 0.54 8.03
CA SER A 118 6.89 1.63 7.86
C SER A 118 6.42 1.74 6.41
N PHE A 119 5.21 2.25 6.26
CA PHE A 119 4.57 2.52 4.98
C PHE A 119 3.88 3.87 5.08
N ARG A 120 4.04 4.70 4.06
CA ARG A 120 3.33 5.98 3.96
C ARG A 120 2.85 6.15 2.53
N GLN A 121 1.57 6.50 2.39
CA GLN A 121 0.93 6.69 1.10
C GLN A 121 0.83 8.19 0.79
N TYR A 122 1.04 8.55 -0.47
CA TYR A 122 0.86 9.91 -0.97
C TYR A 122 -0.06 9.84 -2.18
N GLN A 123 -0.98 10.81 -2.26
CA GLN A 123 -2.03 10.83 -3.27
C GLN A 123 -1.77 11.93 -4.28
N GLY A 124 -2.21 11.70 -5.52
CA GLY A 124 -2.22 12.75 -6.53
C GLY A 124 -3.29 13.79 -6.26
N ASP A 125 -4.47 13.36 -5.80
CA ASP A 125 -5.58 14.24 -5.44
C ASP A 125 -6.28 13.67 -4.21
N GLN A 126 -5.84 14.13 -3.04
CA GLN A 126 -6.33 13.63 -1.77
C GLN A 126 -7.82 13.91 -1.57
N GLN A 127 -8.29 15.07 -2.00
CA GLN A 127 -9.69 15.43 -1.84
C GLN A 127 -10.60 14.49 -2.63
N THR A 128 -10.27 14.21 -3.88
CA THR A 128 -11.05 13.31 -4.72
C THR A 128 -11.08 11.90 -4.13
N GLU A 129 -9.94 11.44 -3.61
CA GLU A 129 -9.88 10.12 -2.98
C GLU A 129 -10.74 10.07 -1.72
N ASP A 130 -10.63 11.07 -0.86
CA ASP A 130 -11.43 11.13 0.37
C ASP A 130 -12.93 11.10 0.04
N GLU A 131 -13.35 11.84 -0.98
CA GLU A 131 -14.75 11.86 -1.43
C GLU A 131 -15.19 10.49 -1.95
N PHE A 132 -14.37 9.87 -2.78
CA PHE A 132 -14.70 8.55 -3.35
C PHE A 132 -14.98 7.52 -2.25
N TRP A 133 -14.11 7.44 -1.25
CA TRP A 133 -14.24 6.45 -0.19
C TRP A 133 -15.28 6.82 0.87
N SER A 134 -15.63 8.11 1.00
CA SER A 134 -16.58 8.60 2.01
C SER A 134 -18.03 8.51 1.57
N GLU A 135 -18.31 8.66 0.27
CA GLU A 135 -19.68 8.70 -0.20
C GLU A 135 -20.36 7.33 -0.11
N PRO A 136 -21.67 7.30 0.12
CA PRO A 136 -22.40 6.03 0.13
C PRO A 136 -22.26 5.26 -1.18
N ALA A 137 -22.26 3.96 -1.06
CA ALA A 137 -22.17 3.09 -2.22
C ALA A 137 -23.45 3.16 -3.04
#